data_ce76099c9f916b32059c357d0dd89d77
#
_entry.id   ce76099c9f916b32059c357d0dd89d77
#
_cell.length_a   1.000
_cell.length_b   1.000
_cell.length_c   1.000
_cell.angle_alpha   90.00
_cell.angle_beta   90.00
_cell.angle_gamma   90.00
#
_symmetry.space_group_name_H-M   'P 1'
#
loop_
_entity.id
_entity.type
_entity.pdbx_description
1 polymer ?
#
loop_
_entity_poly.entity_id
_entity_poly.type
_entity_poly.pdbx_seq_one_letter_code
_entity_poly.pdbx_strand_id
1 'polypeptide(L)'
;MKHFLRINYLLDKSFTFNSSVPVVTLLCLLMTSNPVFAGSRDKGSRPQHDDHGGNPPVVKGTDSDLCTAGVSGGFACDNVELLSRMPLSTIGGGGGADSWGWKDSQTGRYYALLARSNGTSFIDVTDPEEPIYLGNLPSAISQSPWRDVKVYADHAFVVADDIPGHGMQVFDLTRLRGLSTARQFSADARYTGIGGAHNVAINEDSGYAYIVGAEQCAGGLHMVDITNPKAPGFAGCFSGDGYTHDVQCVTYSGPDMDHQGAEVCFASNEDSLTIVDVSNKNAPVMLGKADYPFMGYSHQGWLDQKQGIFFMGDELDEINFGMNTRTLIFDVQDLDNPAYATAHKHATSVIDHNLYVSGNYIFQANYQAGMRILRIEHGQSVSLKEVAYFDTNPEDDSRDFSGAWNVYPFFDNGTILVSDINNGLFILHASLTDDASESSPLNGKMSGLWTSEGLNDQGITLFVGENSLGPYIFFAWFTYLDGEPFWLVGNTQFEYGADEVSIPAQRLDGLPFATPGDETANRVDVGLLNIHVHGCNELHVQYDFAELGSRELDFERLTAVQGRECPQ
;
A
#
# COMPACT_ATOMS: atom_id res chain seq x y z
N MET A 1 2.22 13.42 24.52
CA MET A 1 2.23 14.64 25.37
C MET A 1 2.83 15.87 24.65
N LYS A 2 3.93 15.77 23.92
CA LYS A 2 4.48 16.91 23.14
C LYS A 2 3.59 17.27 21.93
N HIS A 3 2.96 16.31 21.29
CA HIS A 3 2.01 16.55 20.16
C HIS A 3 0.74 17.29 20.64
N PHE A 4 0.15 16.91 21.76
CA PHE A 4 -0.95 17.65 22.36
C PHE A 4 -0.59 19.09 22.74
N LEU A 5 0.66 19.35 23.14
CA LEU A 5 1.16 20.69 23.44
C LEU A 5 1.39 21.53 22.17
N ARG A 6 1.73 20.92 21.02
CA ARG A 6 1.87 21.63 19.74
C ARG A 6 0.53 22.09 19.16
N ILE A 7 -0.51 21.25 19.26
CA ILE A 7 -1.87 21.65 18.82
C ILE A 7 -2.35 22.88 19.59
N ASN A 8 -2.10 22.94 20.91
CA ASN A 8 -2.42 24.12 21.72
C ASN A 8 -1.57 25.36 21.36
N TYR A 9 -0.35 25.16 20.83
CA TYR A 9 0.51 26.29 20.45
C TYR A 9 0.12 26.92 19.10
N LEU A 10 -0.46 26.15 18.20
CA LEU A 10 -0.98 26.64 16.90
C LEU A 10 -2.29 27.42 17.09
N LEU A 11 -3.13 27.06 18.06
CA LEU A 11 -4.34 27.80 18.38
C LEU A 11 -4.05 29.16 19.05
N ASP A 12 -2.88 29.34 19.66
CA ASP A 12 -2.53 30.59 20.37
C ASP A 12 -1.85 31.64 19.47
N LYS A 13 -1.50 31.30 18.21
CA LYS A 13 -0.84 32.22 17.26
C LYS A 13 -1.77 32.95 16.27
N SER A 14 -3.04 32.65 16.27
CA SER A 14 -3.99 33.31 15.38
C SER A 14 -4.96 34.18 16.17
N PHE A 15 -4.54 35.34 16.70
CA PHE A 15 -5.42 36.49 16.88
C PHE A 15 -4.68 37.61 17.63
N THR A 16 -4.03 38.49 16.89
CA THR A 16 -3.81 39.88 17.31
C THR A 16 -4.67 40.77 16.44
N PHE A 17 -5.87 41.04 16.86
CA PHE A 17 -6.64 42.19 16.39
C PHE A 17 -6.59 43.29 17.46
N ASN A 18 -5.98 44.37 17.08
CA ASN A 18 -5.92 45.63 17.84
C ASN A 18 -7.20 46.43 17.54
N SER A 19 -8.13 46.52 18.46
CA SER A 19 -9.08 47.66 18.50
C SER A 19 -9.69 47.82 19.89
N SER A 20 -9.40 48.99 20.45
CA SER A 20 -9.96 49.58 21.64
C SER A 20 -11.47 49.78 21.55
N VAL A 21 -12.29 49.39 22.56
CA VAL A 21 -13.50 50.07 23.11
C VAL A 21 -14.05 49.27 24.29
N PRO A 22 -14.93 49.80 25.21
CA PRO A 22 -14.64 49.77 26.64
C PRO A 22 -15.49 48.78 27.47
N VAL A 23 -15.03 48.63 28.70
CA VAL A 23 -15.59 47.90 29.82
C VAL A 23 -17.11 48.10 30.00
N VAL A 24 -17.85 46.97 30.05
CA VAL A 24 -19.14 46.91 30.79
C VAL A 24 -19.09 45.70 31.73
N THR A 25 -19.18 46.03 32.99
CA THR A 25 -19.25 45.13 34.15
C THR A 25 -20.55 44.36 34.16
N LEU A 26 -20.54 43.01 34.27
CA LEU A 26 -21.68 42.28 34.75
C LEU A 26 -21.29 41.00 35.53
N LEU A 27 -21.73 41.05 36.70
CA LEU A 27 -21.94 40.19 37.86
C LEU A 27 -21.65 38.68 37.74
N CYS A 28 -20.87 38.19 38.71
CA CYS A 28 -20.68 36.82 39.13
C CYS A 28 -22.00 36.11 39.48
N LEU A 29 -22.13 34.87 38.99
CA LEU A 29 -22.93 33.83 39.66
C LEU A 29 -22.04 32.60 39.86
N LEU A 30 -21.77 32.34 41.14
CA LEU A 30 -21.12 31.15 41.68
C LEU A 30 -22.02 29.94 41.45
N MET A 31 -21.51 28.90 40.75
CA MET A 31 -22.04 27.55 40.88
C MET A 31 -20.95 26.63 41.38
N THR A 32 -21.26 25.97 42.45
CA THR A 32 -20.44 25.09 43.27
C THR A 32 -20.02 23.82 42.53
N SER A 33 -18.75 23.52 42.54
CA SER A 33 -18.15 22.24 42.11
C SER A 33 -18.40 21.17 43.15
N ASN A 34 -18.97 20.05 42.76
CA ASN A 34 -18.94 18.80 43.53
C ASN A 34 -17.67 18.01 43.26
N PRO A 35 -17.03 17.40 44.28
CA PRO A 35 -15.80 16.63 44.12
C PRO A 35 -16.09 15.25 43.56
N VAL A 36 -15.34 14.87 42.53
CA VAL A 36 -15.30 13.51 42.00
C VAL A 36 -14.54 12.62 42.99
N PHE A 37 -15.16 11.51 43.37
CA PHE A 37 -14.62 10.46 44.23
C PHE A 37 -13.32 9.86 43.68
N ALA A 38 -12.27 9.90 44.48
CA ALA A 38 -11.06 9.11 44.29
C ALA A 38 -11.36 7.66 44.75
N GLY A 39 -11.47 6.74 43.76
CA GLY A 39 -11.53 5.32 44.03
C GLY A 39 -10.19 4.80 44.56
N SER A 40 -10.20 4.20 45.76
CA SER A 40 -9.05 3.53 46.38
C SER A 40 -8.60 2.34 45.53
N ARG A 41 -7.32 2.31 45.15
CA ARG A 41 -6.67 1.13 44.57
C ARG A 41 -6.54 0.04 45.63
N ASP A 42 -7.31 -1.02 45.45
CA ASP A 42 -7.15 -2.27 46.16
C ASP A 42 -5.88 -2.96 45.63
N LYS A 43 -4.93 -3.26 46.53
CA LYS A 43 -3.71 -4.00 46.23
C LYS A 43 -4.03 -5.49 46.19
N GLY A 44 -4.56 -5.97 45.05
CA GLY A 44 -4.64 -7.40 44.78
C GLY A 44 -3.25 -8.00 44.59
N SER A 45 -2.98 -9.00 45.41
CA SER A 45 -1.77 -9.84 45.38
C SER A 45 -1.53 -10.43 43.98
N ARG A 46 -0.30 -10.24 43.45
CA ARG A 46 0.20 -10.91 42.25
C ARG A 46 0.11 -12.43 42.42
N PRO A 47 -0.43 -13.18 41.45
CA PRO A 47 -0.19 -14.61 41.36
C PRO A 47 1.30 -14.83 41.02
N GLN A 48 1.97 -15.74 41.73
CA GLN A 48 3.28 -16.27 41.36
C GLN A 48 3.12 -16.98 40.00
N HIS A 49 3.86 -16.54 39.00
CA HIS A 49 4.02 -17.25 37.73
C HIS A 49 4.91 -18.48 37.98
N ASP A 50 4.32 -19.65 37.86
CA ASP A 50 5.06 -20.89 37.64
C ASP A 50 5.61 -20.86 36.20
N ASP A 51 6.93 -20.87 36.12
CA ASP A 51 7.71 -20.81 34.89
C ASP A 51 7.68 -22.19 34.20
N HIS A 52 6.61 -22.52 33.50
CA HIS A 52 6.56 -23.64 32.58
C HIS A 52 6.79 -23.11 31.14
N GLY A 53 8.04 -23.33 30.67
CA GLY A 53 8.47 -23.02 29.31
C GLY A 53 7.72 -23.81 28.24
N GLY A 54 6.49 -23.42 27.97
CA GLY A 54 5.72 -23.83 26.79
C GLY A 54 5.49 -22.60 25.91
N ASN A 55 5.59 -22.73 24.59
CA ASN A 55 5.18 -21.68 23.68
C ASN A 55 3.76 -21.25 24.04
N PRO A 56 3.47 -19.93 24.15
CA PRO A 56 2.12 -19.47 24.40
C PRO A 56 1.20 -19.96 23.27
N PRO A 57 -0.04 -20.33 23.59
CA PRO A 57 -0.95 -20.87 22.59
C PRO A 57 -1.23 -19.82 21.50
N VAL A 58 -1.02 -20.21 20.25
CA VAL A 58 -1.55 -19.49 19.09
C VAL A 58 -3.07 -19.59 19.18
N VAL A 59 -3.76 -18.46 19.10
CA VAL A 59 -5.22 -18.49 18.94
C VAL A 59 -5.45 -18.76 17.46
N LYS A 60 -5.75 -20.03 17.10
CA LYS A 60 -6.24 -20.36 15.77
C LYS A 60 -7.60 -19.67 15.58
N GLY A 61 -7.81 -19.05 14.43
CA GLY A 61 -9.13 -18.94 13.86
C GLY A 61 -9.70 -20.37 13.78
N THR A 62 -10.91 -20.59 14.22
CA THR A 62 -11.54 -21.91 14.12
C THR A 62 -11.84 -22.20 12.66
N ASP A 63 -11.32 -23.31 12.15
CA ASP A 63 -11.56 -23.92 10.83
C ASP A 63 -11.99 -22.98 9.70
N SER A 64 -11.07 -22.64 8.78
CA SER A 64 -11.31 -21.98 7.46
C SER A 64 -12.52 -21.03 7.46
N ASP A 65 -12.46 -19.99 8.26
CA ASP A 65 -13.57 -19.07 8.40
C ASP A 65 -13.54 -18.02 7.26
N LEU A 66 -14.02 -18.46 6.10
CA LEU A 66 -14.53 -17.53 5.10
C LEU A 66 -15.46 -16.55 5.80
N CYS A 67 -15.47 -15.29 5.36
CA CYS A 67 -16.43 -14.31 5.85
C CYS A 67 -17.85 -14.79 5.55
N THR A 68 -18.43 -15.54 6.48
CA THR A 68 -19.76 -16.16 6.31
C THR A 68 -20.80 -15.35 7.06
N ALA A 69 -21.81 -14.90 6.34
CA ALA A 69 -22.87 -14.03 6.89
C ALA A 69 -22.31 -12.74 7.57
N GLY A 70 -21.21 -12.19 7.05
CA GLY A 70 -20.60 -10.96 7.53
C GLY A 70 -19.72 -11.11 8.76
N VAL A 71 -19.29 -12.34 9.11
CA VAL A 71 -18.44 -12.60 10.28
C VAL A 71 -17.37 -13.63 9.95
N SER A 72 -16.12 -13.39 10.38
CA SER A 72 -14.99 -14.33 10.37
C SER A 72 -14.26 -14.27 11.72
N GLY A 73 -14.08 -15.41 12.39
CA GLY A 73 -13.42 -15.49 13.69
C GLY A 73 -14.05 -14.65 14.82
N GLY A 74 -15.31 -14.23 14.66
CA GLY A 74 -16.01 -13.33 15.60
C GLY A 74 -15.89 -11.83 15.28
N PHE A 75 -15.22 -11.48 14.18
CA PHE A 75 -15.03 -10.11 13.70
C PHE A 75 -15.93 -9.84 12.49
N ALA A 76 -16.46 -8.63 12.37
CA ALA A 76 -17.25 -8.23 11.22
C ALA A 76 -16.36 -8.14 9.98
N CYS A 77 -16.85 -8.62 8.84
CA CYS A 77 -16.06 -8.70 7.62
C CYS A 77 -16.93 -8.66 6.35
N ASP A 78 -16.28 -8.36 5.22
CA ASP A 78 -16.77 -8.59 3.88
C ASP A 78 -15.57 -8.95 2.98
N ASN A 79 -15.64 -10.10 2.29
CA ASN A 79 -14.60 -10.61 1.40
C ASN A 79 -13.19 -10.74 2.03
N VAL A 80 -13.08 -10.80 3.35
CA VAL A 80 -11.83 -11.01 4.09
C VAL A 80 -12.01 -12.08 5.14
N GLU A 81 -11.12 -13.06 5.17
CA GLU A 81 -11.10 -14.12 6.16
C GLU A 81 -9.97 -13.93 7.19
N LEU A 82 -10.22 -14.36 8.41
CA LEU A 82 -9.21 -14.44 9.48
C LEU A 82 -8.50 -15.80 9.38
N LEU A 83 -7.22 -15.79 8.99
CA LEU A 83 -6.38 -17.00 9.02
C LEU A 83 -5.90 -17.29 10.44
N SER A 84 -5.40 -16.26 11.12
CA SER A 84 -5.05 -16.36 12.54
C SER A 84 -4.90 -14.99 13.20
N ARG A 85 -4.83 -14.97 14.54
CA ARG A 85 -4.54 -13.78 15.33
C ARG A 85 -3.53 -14.09 16.43
N MET A 86 -2.57 -13.19 16.63
CA MET A 86 -1.59 -13.26 17.71
C MET A 86 -1.80 -12.11 18.72
N PRO A 87 -2.42 -12.36 19.88
CA PRO A 87 -2.61 -11.35 20.91
C PRO A 87 -1.27 -10.80 21.41
N LEU A 88 -1.20 -9.50 21.75
CA LEU A 88 0.01 -8.85 22.25
C LEU A 88 0.65 -9.58 23.43
N SER A 89 -0.15 -10.15 24.33
CA SER A 89 0.34 -10.91 25.49
C SER A 89 1.16 -12.14 25.12
N THR A 90 0.94 -12.71 23.91
CA THR A 90 1.64 -13.91 23.43
C THR A 90 2.90 -13.59 22.64
N ILE A 91 3.07 -12.32 22.23
CA ILE A 91 4.16 -11.88 21.36
C ILE A 91 5.02 -10.79 22.00
N GLY A 92 5.09 -10.73 23.33
CA GLY A 92 5.99 -9.87 24.09
C GLY A 92 5.34 -8.64 24.75
N GLY A 93 4.01 -8.49 24.69
CA GLY A 93 3.24 -7.45 25.38
C GLY A 93 3.46 -6.04 24.82
N GLY A 94 2.98 -5.03 25.55
CA GLY A 94 2.98 -3.64 25.10
C GLY A 94 1.73 -3.31 24.27
N GLY A 95 1.64 -2.11 23.69
CA GLY A 95 0.66 -1.72 22.66
C GLY A 95 1.22 -1.96 21.27
N GLY A 96 0.38 -2.35 20.32
CA GLY A 96 0.76 -2.47 18.91
C GLY A 96 1.03 -1.10 18.28
N ALA A 97 1.88 -1.06 17.25
CA ALA A 97 2.15 0.09 16.41
C ALA A 97 2.34 -0.39 14.97
N ASP A 98 3.32 0.13 14.23
CA ASP A 98 3.57 -0.25 12.85
C ASP A 98 3.91 -1.74 12.67
N SER A 99 3.73 -2.23 11.46
CA SER A 99 4.10 -3.59 11.06
C SER A 99 4.65 -3.62 9.65
N TRP A 100 5.57 -4.56 9.40
CA TRP A 100 6.12 -4.79 8.08
C TRP A 100 6.31 -6.28 7.83
N GLY A 101 6.39 -6.66 6.55
CA GLY A 101 6.67 -8.04 6.13
C GLY A 101 8.10 -8.21 5.65
N TRP A 102 8.63 -9.42 5.79
CA TRP A 102 9.87 -9.85 5.16
C TRP A 102 9.71 -11.24 4.54
N LYS A 103 9.95 -11.34 3.24
CA LYS A 103 10.10 -12.61 2.55
C LYS A 103 11.58 -12.95 2.46
N ASP A 104 11.99 -14.04 3.08
CA ASP A 104 13.35 -14.57 2.95
C ASP A 104 13.52 -15.24 1.59
N SER A 105 14.22 -14.58 0.68
CA SER A 105 14.47 -15.09 -0.68
C SER A 105 15.29 -16.38 -0.70
N GLN A 106 16.07 -16.67 0.35
CA GLN A 106 16.87 -17.89 0.43
C GLN A 106 16.05 -19.12 0.84
N THR A 107 15.10 -18.94 1.76
CA THR A 107 14.31 -20.05 2.32
C THR A 107 12.87 -20.10 1.81
N GLY A 108 12.40 -19.02 1.15
CA GLY A 108 11.02 -18.85 0.72
C GLY A 108 10.03 -18.63 1.87
N ARG A 109 10.52 -18.38 3.09
CA ARG A 109 9.67 -18.17 4.27
C ARG A 109 9.24 -16.71 4.41
N TYR A 110 8.08 -16.53 5.05
CA TYR A 110 7.46 -15.23 5.28
C TYR A 110 7.50 -14.89 6.77
N TYR A 111 7.83 -13.65 7.10
CA TYR A 111 7.95 -13.17 8.47
C TYR A 111 7.22 -11.85 8.65
N ALA A 112 6.44 -11.73 9.71
CA ALA A 112 5.87 -10.48 10.17
C ALA A 112 6.76 -9.83 11.22
N LEU A 113 6.95 -8.53 11.09
CA LEU A 113 7.60 -7.67 12.05
C LEU A 113 6.52 -6.76 12.65
N LEU A 114 6.28 -6.86 13.95
CA LEU A 114 5.33 -6.01 14.66
C LEU A 114 6.06 -5.08 15.61
N ALA A 115 6.09 -3.80 15.32
CA ALA A 115 6.54 -2.77 16.24
C ALA A 115 5.52 -2.65 17.39
N ARG A 116 6.03 -2.57 18.62
CA ARG A 116 5.22 -2.47 19.84
C ARG A 116 5.82 -1.43 20.76
N SER A 117 5.05 -0.90 21.66
CA SER A 117 5.53 0.18 22.55
C SER A 117 6.84 -0.15 23.29
N ASN A 118 7.18 -1.42 23.49
CA ASN A 118 8.34 -1.90 24.24
C ASN A 118 9.43 -2.58 23.39
N GLY A 119 9.23 -2.70 22.06
CA GLY A 119 10.19 -3.35 21.15
C GLY A 119 9.57 -3.76 19.82
N THR A 120 10.19 -4.70 19.11
CA THR A 120 9.70 -5.24 17.83
C THR A 120 9.66 -6.76 17.91
N SER A 121 8.51 -7.36 17.62
CA SER A 121 8.31 -8.81 17.54
C SER A 121 8.61 -9.33 16.16
N PHE A 122 9.17 -10.53 16.10
CA PHE A 122 9.39 -11.30 14.89
C PHE A 122 8.55 -12.56 14.92
N ILE A 123 7.74 -12.77 13.90
CA ILE A 123 6.77 -13.85 13.80
C ILE A 123 6.96 -14.52 12.43
N ASP A 124 7.12 -15.83 12.41
CA ASP A 124 7.10 -16.61 11.20
C ASP A 124 5.63 -16.86 10.81
N VAL A 125 5.25 -16.36 9.65
CA VAL A 125 3.89 -16.44 9.09
C VAL A 125 3.87 -17.24 7.78
N THR A 126 4.87 -18.11 7.58
CA THR A 126 4.97 -18.98 6.40
C THR A 126 3.76 -19.90 6.29
N ASP A 127 3.30 -20.41 7.42
CA ASP A 127 1.98 -20.98 7.58
C ASP A 127 1.12 -19.93 8.30
N PRO A 128 0.25 -19.22 7.58
CA PRO A 128 -0.49 -18.11 8.15
C PRO A 128 -1.58 -18.55 9.13
N GLU A 129 -1.97 -19.84 9.13
CA GLU A 129 -2.90 -20.40 10.11
C GLU A 129 -2.20 -20.86 11.39
N GLU A 130 -0.88 -21.15 11.32
CA GLU A 130 -0.07 -21.58 12.46
C GLU A 130 1.19 -20.69 12.64
N PRO A 131 1.05 -19.36 12.84
CA PRO A 131 2.18 -18.46 12.98
C PRO A 131 3.01 -18.79 14.23
N ILE A 132 4.34 -18.59 14.12
CA ILE A 132 5.28 -18.91 15.19
C ILE A 132 5.97 -17.64 15.69
N TYR A 133 5.79 -17.30 16.94
CA TYR A 133 6.54 -16.21 17.56
C TYR A 133 8.01 -16.61 17.77
N LEU A 134 8.93 -15.87 17.15
CA LEU A 134 10.38 -16.15 17.17
C LEU A 134 11.15 -15.31 18.19
N GLY A 135 10.52 -14.31 18.77
CA GLY A 135 11.13 -13.47 19.79
C GLY A 135 11.04 -11.97 19.49
N ASN A 136 11.83 -11.21 20.23
CA ASN A 136 11.70 -9.77 20.25
C ASN A 136 13.03 -9.02 20.31
N LEU A 137 13.13 -7.90 19.61
CA LEU A 137 14.15 -6.89 19.75
C LEU A 137 13.61 -5.80 20.69
N PRO A 138 14.11 -5.67 21.92
CA PRO A 138 13.68 -4.62 22.84
C PRO A 138 13.95 -3.22 22.28
N SER A 139 13.16 -2.24 22.71
CA SER A 139 13.46 -0.84 22.46
C SER A 139 14.87 -0.47 22.95
N ALA A 140 15.57 0.38 22.20
CA ALA A 140 16.96 0.75 22.53
C ALA A 140 17.10 1.48 23.88
N ILE A 141 16.06 2.19 24.35
CA ILE A 141 16.11 3.01 25.55
C ILE A 141 14.87 2.80 26.43
N SER A 142 13.71 3.33 26.01
CA SER A 142 12.45 3.31 26.77
C SER A 142 11.28 2.96 25.87
N GLN A 143 10.10 2.87 26.45
CA GLN A 143 8.88 2.60 25.68
C GLN A 143 8.38 3.86 24.99
N SER A 144 7.83 3.68 23.79
CA SER A 144 7.07 4.67 23.04
C SER A 144 5.90 3.99 22.35
N PRO A 145 4.69 4.57 22.35
CA PRO A 145 3.58 4.06 21.54
C PRO A 145 3.81 4.24 20.04
N TRP A 146 4.62 5.22 19.65
CA TRP A 146 4.92 5.53 18.24
C TRP A 146 6.23 4.87 17.84
N ARG A 147 6.13 3.83 17.04
CA ARG A 147 7.29 3.10 16.52
C ARG A 147 7.00 2.65 15.11
N ASP A 148 8.02 2.78 14.26
CA ASP A 148 7.94 2.38 12.87
C ASP A 148 9.03 1.39 12.51
N VAL A 149 8.75 0.47 11.56
CA VAL A 149 9.66 -0.57 11.09
C VAL A 149 9.55 -0.77 9.58
N LYS A 150 10.69 -0.76 8.91
CA LYS A 150 10.79 -1.10 7.48
C LYS A 150 11.92 -2.10 7.25
N VAL A 151 11.95 -2.72 6.08
CA VAL A 151 12.92 -3.78 5.72
C VAL A 151 13.69 -3.40 4.46
N TYR A 152 15.01 -3.67 4.48
CA TYR A 152 15.88 -3.55 3.31
C TYR A 152 17.05 -4.51 3.43
N ALA A 153 17.43 -5.19 2.33
CA ALA A 153 18.58 -6.09 2.24
C ALA A 153 18.67 -7.05 3.44
N ASP A 154 17.58 -7.78 3.73
CA ASP A 154 17.46 -8.73 4.84
C ASP A 154 17.67 -8.12 6.25
N HIS A 155 17.49 -6.81 6.41
CA HIS A 155 17.59 -6.13 7.70
C HIS A 155 16.32 -5.33 8.01
N ALA A 156 15.93 -5.35 9.28
CA ALA A 156 14.89 -4.46 9.82
C ALA A 156 15.52 -3.16 10.33
N PHE A 157 14.87 -2.04 10.02
CA PHE A 157 15.21 -0.70 10.47
C PHE A 157 14.06 -0.19 11.35
N VAL A 158 14.34 0.16 12.59
CA VAL A 158 13.32 0.50 13.58
C VAL A 158 13.62 1.84 14.22
N VAL A 159 12.66 2.76 14.14
CA VAL A 159 12.69 4.05 14.84
C VAL A 159 11.64 4.09 15.94
N ALA A 160 11.72 5.08 16.82
CA ALA A 160 10.71 5.36 17.84
C ALA A 160 10.69 6.87 18.14
N ASP A 161 9.47 7.40 18.25
CA ASP A 161 9.27 8.81 18.58
C ASP A 161 9.21 9.06 20.09
N ASP A 162 9.38 10.32 20.45
CA ASP A 162 9.39 10.85 21.83
C ASP A 162 10.38 10.13 22.79
N ILE A 163 11.45 9.55 22.23
CA ILE A 163 12.54 8.93 22.98
C ILE A 163 13.87 9.56 22.55
N PRO A 164 14.33 10.62 23.23
CA PRO A 164 15.64 11.22 22.92
C PRO A 164 16.77 10.18 22.99
N GLY A 165 17.53 10.07 21.88
CA GLY A 165 18.66 9.16 21.78
C GLY A 165 18.31 7.71 21.44
N HIS A 166 17.06 7.38 21.04
CA HIS A 166 16.72 6.05 20.54
C HIS A 166 17.51 5.73 19.28
N GLY A 167 17.61 6.69 18.35
CA GLY A 167 18.23 6.46 17.06
C GLY A 167 17.40 5.50 16.18
N MET A 168 18.05 4.91 15.17
CA MET A 168 17.46 3.84 14.35
C MET A 168 18.19 2.53 14.66
N GLN A 169 17.47 1.53 15.18
CA GLN A 169 18.00 0.17 15.39
C GLN A 169 18.03 -0.58 14.08
N VAL A 170 19.06 -1.38 13.86
CA VAL A 170 19.19 -2.29 12.71
C VAL A 170 19.30 -3.71 13.21
N PHE A 171 18.51 -4.62 12.62
CA PHE A 171 18.50 -6.03 12.98
C PHE A 171 18.62 -6.91 11.74
N ASP A 172 19.56 -7.83 11.73
CA ASP A 172 19.80 -8.81 10.67
C ASP A 172 18.73 -9.92 10.75
N LEU A 173 17.77 -9.90 9.83
CA LEU A 173 16.64 -10.82 9.78
C LEU A 173 17.07 -12.25 9.47
N THR A 174 18.23 -12.46 8.86
CA THR A 174 18.74 -13.81 8.58
C THR A 174 18.98 -14.61 9.87
N ARG A 175 19.08 -13.92 11.03
CA ARG A 175 19.18 -14.54 12.37
C ARG A 175 17.88 -15.24 12.80
N LEU A 176 16.77 -15.04 12.09
CA LEU A 176 15.50 -15.71 12.33
C LEU A 176 15.46 -17.10 11.69
N ARG A 177 16.34 -17.39 10.73
CA ARG A 177 16.36 -18.67 10.00
C ARG A 177 16.56 -19.86 10.94
N GLY A 178 15.69 -20.87 10.78
CA GLY A 178 15.77 -22.13 11.52
C GLY A 178 15.45 -22.03 13.02
N LEU A 179 14.90 -20.91 13.47
CA LEU A 179 14.44 -20.79 14.85
C LEU A 179 13.12 -21.51 15.05
N SER A 180 13.02 -22.23 16.16
CA SER A 180 11.80 -22.90 16.60
C SER A 180 11.35 -22.48 17.99
N THR A 181 12.12 -21.60 18.65
CA THR A 181 11.84 -21.10 20.01
C THR A 181 12.10 -19.61 20.09
N ALA A 182 11.19 -18.92 20.78
CA ALA A 182 11.31 -17.49 20.99
C ALA A 182 12.55 -17.11 21.83
N ARG A 183 13.18 -15.98 21.46
CA ARG A 183 14.32 -15.44 22.21
C ARG A 183 14.33 -13.92 22.19
N GLN A 184 15.05 -13.33 23.13
CA GLN A 184 15.33 -11.90 23.10
C GLN A 184 16.57 -11.65 22.24
N PHE A 185 16.47 -10.66 21.33
CA PHE A 185 17.56 -10.26 20.44
C PHE A 185 18.22 -8.95 20.89
N SER A 186 19.35 -8.66 20.29
CA SER A 186 20.01 -7.35 20.33
C SER A 186 20.17 -6.82 18.91
N ALA A 187 20.11 -5.52 18.74
CA ALA A 187 20.38 -4.87 17.45
C ALA A 187 21.81 -5.18 16.97
N ASP A 188 21.98 -5.34 15.66
CA ASP A 188 23.27 -5.58 15.01
C ASP A 188 24.02 -4.27 14.79
N ALA A 189 23.27 -3.17 14.58
CA ALA A 189 23.78 -1.81 14.54
C ALA A 189 22.75 -0.82 15.08
N ARG A 190 23.18 0.40 15.35
CA ARG A 190 22.31 1.52 15.72
C ARG A 190 22.85 2.80 15.13
N TYR A 191 22.06 3.47 14.28
CA TYR A 191 22.36 4.80 13.79
C TYR A 191 21.96 5.83 14.86
N THR A 192 22.89 6.67 15.27
CA THR A 192 22.72 7.65 16.36
C THR A 192 22.77 9.10 15.87
N GLY A 193 22.71 9.31 14.55
CA GLY A 193 22.65 10.65 13.96
C GLY A 193 21.33 11.37 14.17
N ILE A 194 20.33 10.70 14.76
CA ILE A 194 19.04 11.23 15.20
C ILE A 194 18.80 10.95 16.69
N GLY A 195 17.86 11.68 17.29
CA GLY A 195 17.32 11.40 18.61
C GLY A 195 16.20 10.35 18.55
N GLY A 196 14.95 10.76 18.72
CA GLY A 196 13.75 10.01 18.33
C GLY A 196 13.35 10.39 16.92
N ALA A 197 12.48 9.57 16.29
CA ALA A 197 11.88 9.85 14.99
C ALA A 197 10.51 9.21 14.90
N HIS A 198 9.60 9.82 14.14
CA HIS A 198 8.24 9.34 14.01
C HIS A 198 8.17 8.16 13.04
N ASN A 199 8.61 8.36 11.80
CA ASN A 199 8.58 7.32 10.76
C ASN A 199 9.94 7.16 10.04
N VAL A 200 10.11 6.03 9.36
CA VAL A 200 11.20 5.72 8.45
C VAL A 200 10.65 5.12 7.16
N ALA A 201 10.87 5.76 6.03
CA ALA A 201 10.64 5.17 4.72
C ALA A 201 11.96 4.69 4.10
N ILE A 202 11.88 3.72 3.22
CA ILE A 202 13.06 3.19 2.51
C ILE A 202 12.74 3.12 1.01
N ASN A 203 13.62 3.69 0.20
CA ASN A 203 13.65 3.37 -1.22
C ASN A 203 14.62 2.20 -1.42
N GLU A 204 14.06 1.02 -1.68
CA GLU A 204 14.82 -0.22 -1.81
C GLU A 204 15.73 -0.21 -3.06
N ASP A 205 15.36 0.50 -4.13
CA ASP A 205 16.15 0.60 -5.35
C ASP A 205 17.47 1.34 -5.12
N SER A 206 17.44 2.38 -4.31
CA SER A 206 18.59 3.24 -4.06
C SER A 206 19.38 2.88 -2.80
N GLY A 207 18.74 2.18 -1.85
CA GLY A 207 19.32 1.83 -0.55
C GLY A 207 19.47 3.04 0.37
N TYR A 208 18.50 3.96 0.35
CA TYR A 208 18.41 5.08 1.29
C TYR A 208 17.19 4.97 2.19
N ALA A 209 17.40 5.29 3.46
CA ALA A 209 16.33 5.48 4.43
C ALA A 209 16.07 6.99 4.61
N TYR A 210 14.79 7.34 4.68
CA TYR A 210 14.27 8.68 4.90
C TYR A 210 13.58 8.70 6.25
N ILE A 211 14.23 9.30 7.23
CA ILE A 211 13.74 9.38 8.60
C ILE A 211 13.06 10.73 8.77
N VAL A 212 11.80 10.71 9.21
CA VAL A 212 10.98 11.91 9.36
C VAL A 212 10.45 12.07 10.77
N GLY A 213 9.93 13.26 11.10
CA GLY A 213 9.47 13.57 12.44
C GLY A 213 10.58 13.60 13.49
N ALA A 214 11.85 13.66 13.09
CA ALA A 214 12.99 13.81 14.00
C ALA A 214 13.27 15.28 14.35
N GLU A 215 14.07 15.53 15.42
CA GLU A 215 14.53 16.90 15.71
C GLU A 215 15.48 17.43 14.62
N GLN A 216 16.20 16.54 13.96
CA GLN A 216 17.08 16.84 12.84
C GLN A 216 16.26 17.25 11.61
N CYS A 217 16.87 18.02 10.70
CA CYS A 217 16.23 18.49 9.47
C CYS A 217 14.91 19.25 9.73
N ALA A 218 14.73 19.86 10.90
CA ALA A 218 13.49 20.53 11.34
C ALA A 218 12.23 19.63 11.29
N GLY A 219 12.38 18.32 11.42
CA GLY A 219 11.31 17.34 11.29
C GLY A 219 11.11 16.79 9.88
N GLY A 220 11.74 17.40 8.86
CA GLY A 220 11.68 16.95 7.47
C GLY A 220 12.57 15.73 7.19
N LEU A 221 13.00 15.57 5.92
CA LEU A 221 13.69 14.35 5.49
C LEU A 221 15.14 14.30 6.00
N HIS A 222 15.43 13.43 6.92
CA HIS A 222 16.78 13.06 7.35
C HIS A 222 17.22 11.81 6.59
N MET A 223 18.07 11.96 5.58
CA MET A 223 18.47 10.93 4.64
C MET A 223 19.68 10.15 5.13
N VAL A 224 19.60 8.82 5.09
CA VAL A 224 20.63 7.91 5.59
C VAL A 224 20.95 6.87 4.51
N ASP A 225 22.22 6.75 4.15
CA ASP A 225 22.73 5.66 3.30
C ASP A 225 22.73 4.36 4.13
N ILE A 226 21.97 3.39 3.67
CA ILE A 226 21.83 2.06 4.26
C ILE A 226 22.27 0.94 3.30
N THR A 227 22.99 1.26 2.21
CA THR A 227 23.55 0.27 1.29
C THR A 227 24.43 -0.75 2.00
N ASN A 228 25.06 -0.35 3.11
CA ASN A 228 25.59 -1.26 4.12
C ASN A 228 24.71 -1.18 5.39
N PRO A 229 23.73 -2.09 5.56
CA PRO A 229 22.80 -2.04 6.68
C PRO A 229 23.44 -1.93 8.06
N LYS A 230 24.62 -2.54 8.26
CA LYS A 230 25.34 -2.55 9.54
C LYS A 230 26.23 -1.33 9.79
N ALA A 231 26.31 -0.42 8.80
CA ALA A 231 27.05 0.83 8.92
C ALA A 231 26.29 2.01 8.29
N PRO A 232 25.06 2.31 8.74
CA PRO A 232 24.27 3.39 8.18
C PRO A 232 24.95 4.74 8.36
N GLY A 233 24.95 5.58 7.32
CA GLY A 233 25.64 6.85 7.26
C GLY A 233 24.74 8.03 6.88
N PHE A 234 24.92 9.20 7.50
CA PHE A 234 24.21 10.42 7.10
C PHE A 234 24.51 10.77 5.63
N ALA A 235 23.45 11.02 4.86
CA ALA A 235 23.54 11.31 3.42
C ALA A 235 23.08 12.72 3.06
N GLY A 236 22.10 13.28 3.78
CA GLY A 236 21.56 14.58 3.45
C GLY A 236 20.33 14.97 4.28
N CYS A 237 19.82 16.17 4.02
CA CYS A 237 18.75 16.77 4.79
C CYS A 237 17.87 17.65 3.89
N PHE A 238 16.55 17.50 4.01
CA PHE A 238 15.59 18.45 3.49
C PHE A 238 14.73 19.00 4.64
N SER A 239 14.68 20.31 4.78
CA SER A 239 13.94 21.03 5.82
C SER A 239 13.12 22.18 5.24
N GLY A 240 12.92 22.20 3.92
CA GLY A 240 12.35 23.34 3.22
C GLY A 240 10.86 23.58 3.50
N ASP A 241 10.15 22.55 4.04
CA ASP A 241 8.72 22.62 4.34
C ASP A 241 8.37 22.17 5.77
N GLY A 242 9.33 22.22 6.68
CA GLY A 242 9.10 21.96 8.10
C GLY A 242 8.97 20.49 8.43
N TYR A 243 8.01 20.16 9.30
CA TYR A 243 7.78 18.81 9.80
C TYR A 243 7.09 17.94 8.76
N THR A 244 7.64 16.76 8.52
CA THR A 244 7.03 15.69 7.73
C THR A 244 6.60 14.59 8.70
N HIS A 245 5.32 14.22 8.64
CA HIS A 245 4.77 13.14 9.47
C HIS A 245 5.16 11.77 8.91
N ASP A 246 4.85 11.55 7.63
CA ASP A 246 5.23 10.34 6.90
C ASP A 246 5.65 10.68 5.46
N VAL A 247 6.32 9.74 4.79
CA VAL A 247 6.85 9.94 3.43
C VAL A 247 6.97 8.62 2.68
N GLN A 248 6.63 8.63 1.41
CA GLN A 248 7.04 7.58 0.48
C GLN A 248 8.10 8.14 -0.46
N CYS A 249 9.24 7.45 -0.61
CA CYS A 249 10.29 7.82 -1.57
C CYS A 249 10.49 6.69 -2.57
N VAL A 250 10.53 7.02 -3.85
CA VAL A 250 10.60 6.05 -4.95
C VAL A 250 11.60 6.47 -6.01
N THR A 251 12.12 5.50 -6.77
CA THR A 251 12.71 5.77 -8.08
C THR A 251 11.55 5.99 -9.04
N TYR A 252 11.36 7.24 -9.47
CA TYR A 252 10.16 7.64 -10.21
C TYR A 252 10.15 7.07 -11.63
N SER A 253 9.03 6.44 -11.98
CA SER A 253 8.75 5.91 -13.32
C SER A 253 7.30 6.22 -13.79
N GLY A 254 6.70 7.24 -13.18
CA GLY A 254 5.34 7.69 -13.48
C GLY A 254 5.23 8.51 -14.78
N PRO A 255 4.10 9.17 -15.03
CA PRO A 255 3.82 9.85 -16.30
C PRO A 255 4.65 11.13 -16.55
N ASP A 256 5.19 11.77 -15.49
CA ASP A 256 6.02 12.96 -15.67
C ASP A 256 7.38 12.63 -16.26
N MET A 257 7.54 12.94 -17.54
CA MET A 257 8.76 12.60 -18.29
C MET A 257 9.99 13.42 -17.88
N ASP A 258 9.80 14.59 -17.26
CA ASP A 258 10.89 15.47 -16.86
C ASP A 258 11.61 14.90 -15.61
N HIS A 259 10.96 14.04 -14.85
CA HIS A 259 11.47 13.44 -13.61
C HIS A 259 11.71 11.93 -13.68
N GLN A 260 11.66 11.32 -14.87
CA GLN A 260 11.91 9.89 -15.06
C GLN A 260 13.28 9.46 -14.52
N GLY A 261 13.29 8.44 -13.65
CA GLY A 261 14.51 7.91 -13.02
C GLY A 261 15.06 8.77 -11.89
N ALA A 262 14.45 9.92 -11.57
CA ALA A 262 14.76 10.69 -10.38
C ALA A 262 14.31 9.95 -9.11
N GLU A 263 14.99 10.20 -8.00
CA GLU A 263 14.52 9.74 -6.70
C GLU A 263 13.65 10.82 -6.08
N VAL A 264 12.35 10.53 -5.96
CA VAL A 264 11.33 11.49 -5.55
C VAL A 264 10.64 11.03 -4.27
N CYS A 265 10.49 11.96 -3.33
CA CYS A 265 9.77 11.75 -2.09
C CYS A 265 8.43 12.49 -2.10
N PHE A 266 7.37 11.81 -1.70
CA PHE A 266 6.01 12.32 -1.50
C PHE A 266 5.78 12.41 0.01
N ALA A 267 5.84 13.62 0.55
CA ALA A 267 5.85 13.89 1.98
C ALA A 267 4.49 14.44 2.46
N SER A 268 3.91 13.79 3.47
CA SER A 268 2.72 14.25 4.20
C SER A 268 3.18 15.17 5.34
N ASN A 269 2.98 16.48 5.17
CA ASN A 269 3.60 17.52 6.01
C ASN A 269 2.64 18.18 7.00
N GLU A 270 1.75 17.41 7.66
CA GLU A 270 0.71 17.91 8.57
C GLU A 270 -0.33 18.83 7.87
N ASP A 271 0.07 19.64 6.90
CA ASP A 271 -0.78 20.64 6.22
C ASP A 271 -0.84 20.49 4.69
N SER A 272 -0.12 19.53 4.12
CA SER A 272 0.02 19.43 2.66
C SER A 272 0.63 18.12 2.20
N LEU A 273 0.49 17.83 0.91
CA LEU A 273 1.38 16.97 0.15
C LEU A 273 2.54 17.82 -0.39
N THR A 274 3.79 17.43 -0.07
CA THR A 274 4.99 18.09 -0.59
C THR A 274 5.83 17.08 -1.37
N ILE A 275 6.22 17.42 -2.61
CA ILE A 275 7.01 16.57 -3.50
C ILE A 275 8.44 17.09 -3.58
N VAL A 276 9.41 16.20 -3.35
CA VAL A 276 10.83 16.58 -3.26
C VAL A 276 11.69 15.66 -4.11
N ASP A 277 12.45 16.21 -5.05
CA ASP A 277 13.55 15.50 -5.71
C ASP A 277 14.73 15.39 -4.75
N VAL A 278 15.08 14.17 -4.40
CA VAL A 278 16.17 13.81 -3.49
C VAL A 278 17.30 13.07 -4.19
N SER A 279 17.35 13.08 -5.52
CA SER A 279 18.40 12.43 -6.31
C SER A 279 19.79 12.92 -5.88
N ASN A 280 19.92 14.20 -5.61
CA ASN A 280 21.11 14.78 -4.98
C ASN A 280 20.87 15.00 -3.48
N LYS A 281 21.28 14.06 -2.65
CA LYS A 281 21.09 14.10 -1.18
C LYS A 281 21.68 15.36 -0.52
N ASN A 282 22.71 15.98 -1.12
CA ASN A 282 23.33 17.20 -0.61
C ASN A 282 22.60 18.50 -1.02
N ALA A 283 21.71 18.42 -2.00
CA ALA A 283 20.95 19.55 -2.51
C ALA A 283 19.57 19.11 -3.01
N PRO A 284 18.70 18.60 -2.11
CA PRO A 284 17.33 18.20 -2.47
C PRO A 284 16.52 19.43 -2.90
N VAL A 285 15.60 19.22 -3.83
CA VAL A 285 14.78 20.29 -4.43
C VAL A 285 13.30 19.98 -4.22
N MET A 286 12.56 20.90 -3.63
CA MET A 286 11.10 20.81 -3.63
C MET A 286 10.59 21.10 -5.05
N LEU A 287 9.86 20.12 -5.63
CA LEU A 287 9.24 20.22 -6.94
C LEU A 287 7.90 20.95 -6.82
N GLY A 288 7.00 20.41 -6.02
CA GLY A 288 5.66 20.96 -5.86
C GLY A 288 5.10 20.78 -4.46
N LYS A 289 4.00 21.48 -4.19
CA LYS A 289 3.22 21.37 -2.95
C LYS A 289 1.74 21.54 -3.27
N ALA A 290 0.88 20.70 -2.68
CA ALA A 290 -0.56 20.82 -2.79
C ALA A 290 -1.23 20.80 -1.41
N ASP A 291 -2.18 21.71 -1.21
CA ASP A 291 -3.10 21.73 -0.08
C ASP A 291 -4.48 21.18 -0.49
N TYR A 292 -5.36 20.99 0.47
CA TYR A 292 -6.69 20.44 0.26
C TYR A 292 -7.72 21.02 1.22
N PRO A 293 -9.04 20.97 0.90
CA PRO A 293 -10.07 21.55 1.76
C PRO A 293 -10.30 20.72 3.03
N PHE A 294 -10.63 21.40 4.12
CA PHE A 294 -10.88 20.79 5.44
C PHE A 294 -9.67 20.02 5.94
N MET A 295 -8.52 20.60 5.83
CA MET A 295 -7.26 20.06 6.29
C MET A 295 -7.24 19.99 7.81
N GLY A 296 -7.12 18.80 8.35
CA GLY A 296 -6.97 18.53 9.79
C GLY A 296 -5.53 18.19 10.13
N TYR A 297 -5.00 17.15 9.49
CA TYR A 297 -3.62 16.69 9.65
C TYR A 297 -3.23 15.73 8.52
N SER A 298 -2.51 16.22 7.51
CA SER A 298 -1.95 15.40 6.43
C SER A 298 -1.03 14.35 7.03
N HIS A 299 -1.45 13.08 6.99
CA HIS A 299 -0.89 12.02 7.81
C HIS A 299 0.06 11.11 7.04
N GLN A 300 -0.46 10.27 6.17
CA GLN A 300 0.29 9.26 5.43
C GLN A 300 -0.36 9.05 4.06
N GLY A 301 0.43 8.68 3.06
CA GLY A 301 -0.09 8.41 1.74
C GLY A 301 0.80 7.49 0.91
N TRP A 302 0.24 7.05 -0.24
CA TRP A 302 0.92 6.16 -1.15
C TRP A 302 0.64 6.48 -2.61
N LEU A 303 1.66 6.37 -3.43
CA LEU A 303 1.65 6.68 -4.86
C LEU A 303 1.16 5.47 -5.67
N ASP A 304 0.15 5.67 -6.52
CA ASP A 304 0.00 4.88 -7.74
C ASP A 304 0.90 5.50 -8.82
N GLN A 305 2.14 5.05 -8.85
CA GLN A 305 3.16 5.61 -9.72
C GLN A 305 2.79 5.52 -11.20
N LYS A 306 2.13 4.43 -11.60
CA LYS A 306 1.77 4.18 -12.99
C LYS A 306 0.77 5.23 -13.51
N GLN A 307 -0.15 5.68 -12.67
CA GLN A 307 -1.21 6.62 -13.04
C GLN A 307 -0.89 8.07 -12.66
N GLY A 308 0.17 8.30 -11.88
CA GLY A 308 0.48 9.63 -11.35
C GLY A 308 -0.60 10.14 -10.40
N ILE A 309 -1.07 9.27 -9.51
CA ILE A 309 -2.07 9.59 -8.49
C ILE A 309 -1.47 9.29 -7.12
N PHE A 310 -1.61 10.23 -6.19
CA PHE A 310 -1.23 10.03 -4.80
C PHE A 310 -2.47 9.99 -3.91
N PHE A 311 -2.60 8.93 -3.12
CA PHE A 311 -3.67 8.77 -2.14
C PHE A 311 -3.13 9.11 -0.75
N MET A 312 -3.93 9.82 0.05
CA MET A 312 -3.49 10.30 1.37
C MET A 312 -4.65 10.29 2.37
N GLY A 313 -4.34 10.00 3.64
CA GLY A 313 -5.23 10.15 4.78
C GLY A 313 -5.06 11.49 5.49
N ASP A 314 -6.08 11.92 6.24
CA ASP A 314 -6.06 13.08 7.13
C ASP A 314 -6.57 12.68 8.52
N GLU A 315 -5.65 12.42 9.45
CA GLU A 315 -5.92 11.79 10.75
C GLU A 315 -6.81 12.63 11.69
N LEU A 316 -7.04 13.90 11.41
CA LEU A 316 -7.75 14.78 12.34
C LEU A 316 -9.00 15.45 11.76
N ASP A 317 -9.34 15.23 10.51
CA ASP A 317 -10.48 15.93 9.92
C ASP A 317 -11.83 15.44 10.46
N GLU A 318 -11.96 14.17 10.85
CA GLU A 318 -13.15 13.65 11.52
C GLU A 318 -13.36 14.31 12.89
N ILE A 319 -12.27 14.56 13.62
CA ILE A 319 -12.32 15.22 14.93
C ILE A 319 -12.59 16.72 14.75
N ASN A 320 -11.84 17.36 13.85
CA ASN A 320 -11.86 18.82 13.72
C ASN A 320 -13.12 19.35 13.03
N PHE A 321 -13.67 18.58 12.06
CA PHE A 321 -14.80 19.04 11.25
C PHE A 321 -16.05 18.16 11.38
N GLY A 322 -15.97 17.03 12.11
CA GLY A 322 -17.11 16.15 12.35
C GLY A 322 -17.58 15.40 11.11
N MET A 323 -16.69 15.16 10.15
CA MET A 323 -17.01 14.48 8.90
C MET A 323 -16.79 12.97 9.00
N ASN A 324 -17.16 12.26 7.94
CA ASN A 324 -16.77 10.86 7.76
C ASN A 324 -15.34 10.79 7.25
N THR A 325 -14.68 9.66 7.53
CA THR A 325 -13.37 9.27 7.03
C THR A 325 -13.24 9.56 5.54
N ARG A 326 -12.10 10.12 5.13
CA ARG A 326 -11.82 10.43 3.72
C ARG A 326 -10.48 9.86 3.27
N THR A 327 -10.47 9.30 2.07
CA THR A 327 -9.22 9.08 1.34
C THR A 327 -9.06 10.17 0.30
N LEU A 328 -8.07 11.02 0.47
CA LEU A 328 -7.76 12.14 -0.42
C LEU A 328 -7.09 11.64 -1.69
N ILE A 329 -7.40 12.25 -2.82
CA ILE A 329 -6.89 11.88 -4.14
C ILE A 329 -6.22 13.10 -4.76
N PHE A 330 -4.92 13.00 -5.03
CA PHE A 330 -4.13 14.04 -5.67
C PHE A 330 -3.70 13.60 -7.06
N ASP A 331 -3.86 14.49 -8.03
CA ASP A 331 -3.25 14.38 -9.35
C ASP A 331 -1.79 14.85 -9.23
N VAL A 332 -0.87 13.93 -9.51
CA VAL A 332 0.58 14.16 -9.48
C VAL A 332 1.21 13.73 -10.81
N GLN A 333 0.44 13.83 -11.93
CA GLN A 333 0.97 13.58 -13.27
C GLN A 333 2.01 14.62 -13.69
N ASP A 334 1.97 15.82 -13.10
CA ASP A 334 2.97 16.87 -13.18
C ASP A 334 3.48 17.11 -11.75
N LEU A 335 4.71 16.65 -11.45
CA LEU A 335 5.27 16.71 -10.10
C LEU A 335 5.60 18.13 -9.66
N ASP A 336 5.76 19.07 -10.59
CA ASP A 336 5.99 20.49 -10.32
C ASP A 336 4.69 21.23 -10.00
N ASN A 337 3.53 20.67 -10.36
CA ASN A 337 2.20 21.25 -10.14
C ASN A 337 1.19 20.24 -9.57
N PRO A 338 1.47 19.56 -8.46
CA PRO A 338 0.53 18.62 -7.87
C PRO A 338 -0.77 19.32 -7.46
N ALA A 339 -1.90 18.63 -7.59
CA ALA A 339 -3.20 19.22 -7.30
C ALA A 339 -4.13 18.23 -6.55
N TYR A 340 -4.86 18.74 -5.55
CA TYR A 340 -5.98 17.99 -4.98
C TYR A 340 -7.08 17.84 -6.03
N ALA A 341 -7.43 16.59 -6.35
CA ALA A 341 -8.46 16.29 -7.33
C ALA A 341 -9.83 16.10 -6.67
N THR A 342 -9.92 15.22 -5.68
CA THR A 342 -11.16 14.88 -4.96
C THR A 342 -10.86 14.06 -3.70
N ALA A 343 -11.92 13.57 -3.01
CA ALA A 343 -11.79 12.57 -1.95
C ALA A 343 -12.89 11.52 -2.04
N HIS A 344 -12.55 10.28 -1.74
CA HIS A 344 -13.52 9.24 -1.41
C HIS A 344 -13.99 9.44 0.04
N LYS A 345 -15.29 9.28 0.28
CA LYS A 345 -15.88 9.34 1.63
C LYS A 345 -16.35 7.95 2.03
N HIS A 346 -15.83 7.48 3.16
CA HIS A 346 -16.26 6.22 3.76
C HIS A 346 -17.65 6.32 4.40
N ALA A 347 -18.23 5.17 4.69
CA ALA A 347 -19.54 5.10 5.37
C ALA A 347 -19.44 5.44 6.87
N THR A 348 -18.26 5.17 7.48
CA THR A 348 -17.97 5.40 8.91
C THR A 348 -17.38 6.79 9.15
N SER A 349 -17.35 7.21 10.41
CA SER A 349 -16.75 8.48 10.85
C SER A 349 -15.57 8.24 11.82
N VAL A 350 -14.97 7.06 11.75
CA VAL A 350 -13.75 6.72 12.50
C VAL A 350 -12.56 7.45 11.90
N ILE A 351 -11.51 7.58 12.68
CA ILE A 351 -10.26 8.20 12.22
C ILE A 351 -9.56 7.25 11.23
N ASP A 352 -9.11 7.77 10.08
CA ASP A 352 -8.23 7.04 9.18
C ASP A 352 -6.77 7.07 9.66
N HIS A 353 -5.95 6.15 9.15
CA HIS A 353 -4.53 6.10 9.53
C HIS A 353 -3.66 5.73 8.32
N ASN A 354 -3.04 4.55 8.29
CA ASN A 354 -2.09 4.19 7.25
C ASN A 354 -2.75 3.49 6.05
N LEU A 355 -2.31 3.82 4.84
CA LEU A 355 -2.79 3.23 3.60
C LEU A 355 -1.64 2.84 2.67
N TYR A 356 -1.86 1.80 1.86
CA TYR A 356 -0.90 1.33 0.87
C TYR A 356 -1.60 0.92 -0.42
N VAL A 357 -1.00 1.26 -1.57
CA VAL A 357 -1.48 0.81 -2.88
C VAL A 357 -0.77 -0.50 -3.25
N SER A 358 -1.54 -1.52 -3.58
CA SER A 358 -1.04 -2.79 -4.11
C SER A 358 -1.93 -3.24 -5.28
N GLY A 359 -1.37 -3.25 -6.48
CA GLY A 359 -2.14 -3.47 -7.70
C GLY A 359 -3.21 -2.38 -7.90
N ASN A 360 -4.45 -2.79 -8.13
CA ASN A 360 -5.59 -1.88 -8.30
C ASN A 360 -6.34 -1.60 -6.99
N TYR A 361 -5.72 -1.86 -5.84
CA TYR A 361 -6.37 -1.74 -4.54
C TYR A 361 -5.59 -0.84 -3.60
N ILE A 362 -6.33 -0.13 -2.75
CA ILE A 362 -5.81 0.56 -1.58
C ILE A 362 -6.21 -0.24 -0.34
N PHE A 363 -5.25 -0.58 0.47
CA PHE A 363 -5.44 -1.22 1.77
C PHE A 363 -5.25 -0.16 2.84
N GLN A 364 -6.24 0.02 3.71
CA GLN A 364 -6.22 1.05 4.75
C GLN A 364 -6.43 0.44 6.13
N ALA A 365 -5.66 0.89 7.10
CA ALA A 365 -5.91 0.68 8.52
C ALA A 365 -6.60 1.94 9.06
N ASN A 366 -7.87 1.84 9.44
CA ASN A 366 -8.69 2.97 9.87
C ASN A 366 -9.09 2.79 11.34
N TYR A 367 -8.11 2.74 12.24
CA TYR A 367 -8.28 2.58 13.69
C TYR A 367 -9.47 1.68 14.08
N GLN A 368 -10.55 2.25 14.64
CA GLN A 368 -11.72 1.51 15.12
C GLN A 368 -12.48 0.77 14.02
N ALA A 369 -12.38 1.19 12.76
CA ALA A 369 -13.02 0.48 11.65
C ALA A 369 -12.19 -0.69 11.09
N GLY A 370 -11.02 -0.97 11.66
CA GLY A 370 -10.15 -2.05 11.20
C GLY A 370 -9.55 -1.80 9.82
N MET A 371 -9.40 -2.87 9.04
CA MET A 371 -8.88 -2.81 7.67
C MET A 371 -10.02 -2.58 6.67
N ARG A 372 -9.82 -1.64 5.74
CA ARG A 372 -10.70 -1.36 4.60
C ARG A 372 -9.92 -1.55 3.30
N ILE A 373 -10.55 -2.14 2.28
CA ILE A 373 -9.94 -2.33 0.97
C ILE A 373 -10.79 -1.63 -0.07
N LEU A 374 -10.18 -0.66 -0.75
CA LEU A 374 -10.82 0.11 -1.80
C LEU A 374 -10.25 -0.32 -3.15
N ARG A 375 -11.11 -0.59 -4.12
CA ARG A 375 -10.71 -0.74 -5.53
C ARG A 375 -10.55 0.63 -6.16
N ILE A 376 -9.45 0.83 -6.87
CA ILE A 376 -9.19 2.02 -7.68
C ILE A 376 -9.91 1.83 -9.01
N GLU A 377 -10.85 2.71 -9.31
CA GLU A 377 -11.61 2.70 -10.56
C GLU A 377 -11.11 3.81 -11.46
N HIS A 378 -10.57 3.43 -12.60
CA HIS A 378 -10.05 4.35 -13.61
C HIS A 378 -11.14 4.68 -14.64
N GLY A 379 -11.41 5.98 -14.84
CA GLY A 379 -12.40 6.48 -15.78
C GLY A 379 -11.99 7.88 -16.25
N GLN A 380 -12.97 8.75 -16.53
CA GLN A 380 -12.69 10.17 -16.82
C GLN A 380 -12.07 10.90 -15.61
N SER A 381 -12.27 10.35 -14.42
CA SER A 381 -11.61 10.72 -13.17
C SER A 381 -11.44 9.46 -12.32
N VAL A 382 -10.42 9.44 -11.48
CA VAL A 382 -10.20 8.36 -10.52
C VAL A 382 -11.30 8.40 -9.46
N SER A 383 -11.90 7.23 -9.17
CA SER A 383 -12.83 7.03 -8.06
C SER A 383 -12.45 5.78 -7.27
N LEU A 384 -12.94 5.67 -6.05
CA LEU A 384 -12.66 4.54 -5.16
C LEU A 384 -13.96 3.86 -4.77
N LYS A 385 -13.95 2.53 -4.70
CA LYS A 385 -15.07 1.71 -4.25
C LYS A 385 -14.60 0.75 -3.16
N GLU A 386 -15.20 0.79 -1.97
CA GLU A 386 -14.96 -0.24 -0.95
C GLU A 386 -15.46 -1.59 -1.46
N VAL A 387 -14.60 -2.60 -1.44
CA VAL A 387 -14.87 -3.95 -1.96
C VAL A 387 -14.67 -5.04 -0.93
N ALA A 388 -13.97 -4.73 0.16
CA ALA A 388 -13.73 -5.67 1.24
C ALA A 388 -13.38 -4.93 2.54
N TYR A 389 -13.65 -5.57 3.67
CA TYR A 389 -13.19 -5.06 4.97
C TYR A 389 -13.05 -6.17 6.01
N PHE A 390 -12.26 -5.90 7.04
CA PHE A 390 -12.17 -6.69 8.27
C PHE A 390 -12.08 -5.74 9.46
N ASP A 391 -13.09 -5.74 10.31
CA ASP A 391 -13.18 -4.85 11.44
C ASP A 391 -12.52 -5.50 12.67
N THR A 392 -11.37 -4.98 13.09
CA THR A 392 -10.62 -5.51 14.25
C THR A 392 -11.23 -5.11 15.60
N ASN A 393 -12.21 -4.19 15.61
CA ASN A 393 -12.86 -3.67 16.82
C ASN A 393 -14.39 -3.48 16.65
N PRO A 394 -15.16 -4.53 16.34
CA PRO A 394 -16.55 -4.43 15.90
C PRO A 394 -17.53 -3.91 16.97
N GLU A 395 -17.07 -3.62 18.18
CA GLU A 395 -17.91 -3.10 19.27
C GLU A 395 -17.90 -1.56 19.37
N ASP A 396 -16.98 -0.87 18.66
CA ASP A 396 -16.79 0.58 18.81
C ASP A 396 -16.36 1.26 17.50
N ASP A 397 -17.20 2.15 17.00
CA ASP A 397 -16.93 3.03 15.84
C ASP A 397 -16.68 4.48 16.28
N SER A 398 -16.18 4.69 17.49
CA SER A 398 -15.86 6.02 18.00
C SER A 398 -14.65 6.63 17.27
N ARG A 399 -14.54 7.96 17.34
CA ARG A 399 -13.38 8.71 16.85
C ARG A 399 -12.27 8.68 17.90
N ASP A 400 -11.64 7.52 18.09
CA ASP A 400 -10.58 7.31 19.06
C ASP A 400 -9.34 6.68 18.38
N PHE A 401 -8.16 6.99 18.92
CA PHE A 401 -6.87 6.48 18.45
C PHE A 401 -6.60 5.09 19.02
N SER A 402 -7.45 4.12 18.67
CA SER A 402 -7.29 2.71 19.02
C SER A 402 -7.84 1.81 17.91
N GLY A 403 -7.44 0.54 17.87
CA GLY A 403 -7.78 -0.38 16.79
C GLY A 403 -6.63 -0.56 15.79
N ALA A 404 -6.93 -0.68 14.50
CA ALA A 404 -5.95 -0.96 13.46
C ALA A 404 -5.00 0.21 13.23
N TRP A 405 -3.69 -0.04 13.41
CA TRP A 405 -2.62 0.94 13.19
C TRP A 405 -2.06 0.89 11.78
N ASN A 406 -1.75 -0.31 11.30
CA ASN A 406 -1.09 -0.50 10.02
C ASN A 406 -1.57 -1.75 9.31
N VAL A 407 -1.45 -1.75 7.97
CA VAL A 407 -1.69 -2.91 7.10
C VAL A 407 -0.48 -3.15 6.21
N TYR A 408 -0.08 -4.41 6.03
CA TYR A 408 0.97 -4.81 5.09
C TYR A 408 0.41 -5.82 4.08
N PRO A 409 0.13 -5.40 2.82
CA PRO A 409 -0.51 -6.23 1.81
C PRO A 409 0.45 -6.81 0.76
N PHE A 410 1.78 -6.73 0.95
CA PHE A 410 2.75 -6.95 -0.12
C PHE A 410 3.32 -8.37 -0.20
N PHE A 411 2.83 -9.32 0.59
CA PHE A 411 3.23 -10.71 0.41
C PHE A 411 2.63 -11.30 -0.87
N ASP A 412 3.47 -11.93 -1.69
CA ASP A 412 3.08 -12.54 -2.98
C ASP A 412 2.23 -13.83 -2.84
N ASN A 413 2.09 -14.35 -1.61
CA ASN A 413 1.18 -15.46 -1.31
C ASN A 413 -0.23 -14.96 -0.88
N GLY A 414 -0.51 -13.66 -0.96
CA GLY A 414 -1.80 -13.06 -0.61
C GLY A 414 -2.06 -12.90 0.89
N THR A 415 -1.10 -13.25 1.75
CA THR A 415 -1.21 -13.00 3.20
C THR A 415 -1.15 -11.50 3.50
N ILE A 416 -2.10 -10.99 4.25
CA ILE A 416 -2.18 -9.59 4.69
C ILE A 416 -1.94 -9.55 6.20
N LEU A 417 -1.10 -8.61 6.64
CA LEU A 417 -0.89 -8.36 8.06
C LEU A 417 -1.62 -7.09 8.47
N VAL A 418 -2.33 -7.13 9.59
CA VAL A 418 -2.90 -5.93 10.22
C VAL A 418 -2.41 -5.87 11.66
N SER A 419 -1.72 -4.79 12.00
CA SER A 419 -1.36 -4.50 13.39
C SER A 419 -2.45 -3.68 14.07
N ASP A 420 -2.78 -4.08 15.29
CA ASP A 420 -3.79 -3.43 16.10
C ASP A 420 -3.20 -3.04 17.46
N ILE A 421 -3.50 -1.82 17.91
CA ILE A 421 -2.95 -1.23 19.14
C ILE A 421 -3.23 -2.10 20.37
N ASN A 422 -4.44 -2.67 20.42
CA ASN A 422 -4.93 -3.40 21.59
C ASN A 422 -4.98 -4.91 21.36
N ASN A 423 -5.26 -5.34 20.12
CA ASN A 423 -5.60 -6.70 19.78
C ASN A 423 -4.43 -7.54 19.23
N GLY A 424 -3.33 -6.90 18.84
CA GLY A 424 -2.10 -7.55 18.38
C GLY A 424 -2.00 -7.65 16.86
N LEU A 425 -1.55 -8.80 16.34
CA LEU A 425 -1.37 -9.02 14.92
C LEU A 425 -2.50 -9.91 14.39
N PHE A 426 -3.22 -9.42 13.38
CA PHE A 426 -4.14 -10.20 12.58
C PHE A 426 -3.44 -10.63 11.29
N ILE A 427 -3.65 -11.87 10.91
CA ILE A 427 -3.15 -12.48 9.69
C ILE A 427 -4.38 -12.85 8.87
N LEU A 428 -4.56 -12.17 7.75
CA LEU A 428 -5.78 -12.15 6.96
C LEU A 428 -5.50 -12.61 5.53
N HIS A 429 -6.58 -13.01 4.85
CA HIS A 429 -6.61 -13.19 3.40
C HIS A 429 -7.85 -12.50 2.83
N ALA A 430 -7.70 -11.78 1.74
CA ALA A 430 -8.81 -11.12 1.06
C ALA A 430 -9.13 -11.84 -0.26
N SER A 431 -10.38 -12.27 -0.40
CA SER A 431 -10.91 -12.79 -1.67
C SER A 431 -11.34 -11.62 -2.54
N LEU A 432 -10.36 -10.91 -3.09
CA LEU A 432 -10.61 -9.80 -4.01
C LEU A 432 -10.90 -10.40 -5.38
N THR A 433 -12.15 -10.58 -5.69
CA THR A 433 -12.56 -10.86 -7.05
C THR A 433 -12.58 -9.52 -7.80
N ASP A 434 -11.73 -9.36 -8.78
CA ASP A 434 -12.12 -8.57 -9.94
C ASP A 434 -13.47 -9.18 -10.35
N ASP A 435 -14.56 -8.42 -10.25
CA ASP A 435 -15.93 -8.94 -10.40
C ASP A 435 -15.99 -9.94 -11.56
N ALA A 436 -15.99 -11.26 -11.24
CA ALA A 436 -15.97 -12.34 -12.21
C ALA A 436 -17.33 -12.51 -12.93
N SER A 437 -18.21 -11.52 -12.81
CA SER A 437 -19.48 -11.43 -13.57
C SER A 437 -19.47 -10.30 -14.62
N GLU A 438 -18.44 -9.45 -14.66
CA GLU A 438 -18.24 -8.48 -15.73
C GLU A 438 -16.90 -8.82 -16.40
N SER A 439 -16.93 -8.92 -17.70
CA SER A 439 -15.81 -9.20 -18.61
C SER A 439 -14.51 -8.53 -18.12
N SER A 440 -13.44 -9.30 -18.00
CA SER A 440 -12.12 -8.76 -17.61
C SER A 440 -11.66 -7.73 -18.61
N PRO A 441 -11.26 -6.53 -18.20
CA PRO A 441 -10.80 -5.53 -19.16
C PRO A 441 -9.54 -6.01 -19.88
N LEU A 442 -9.43 -5.61 -21.15
CA LEU A 442 -8.24 -5.83 -21.96
C LEU A 442 -7.02 -5.20 -21.29
N ASN A 443 -6.02 -6.01 -21.03
CA ASN A 443 -4.79 -5.56 -20.39
C ASN A 443 -3.57 -6.41 -20.80
N GLY A 444 -2.39 -6.03 -20.38
CA GLY A 444 -1.13 -6.70 -20.74
C GLY A 444 -1.04 -8.16 -20.33
N LYS A 445 -1.86 -8.64 -19.39
CA LYS A 445 -1.95 -10.06 -19.02
C LYS A 445 -2.54 -10.90 -20.18
N MET A 446 -3.28 -10.30 -21.12
CA MET A 446 -3.80 -10.97 -22.32
C MET A 446 -2.73 -11.26 -23.37
N SER A 447 -1.52 -10.69 -23.23
CA SER A 447 -0.42 -11.00 -24.14
C SER A 447 0.01 -12.46 -24.02
N GLY A 448 0.16 -13.13 -25.18
CA GLY A 448 0.54 -14.54 -25.22
C GLY A 448 0.01 -15.25 -26.47
N LEU A 449 0.11 -16.59 -26.43
CA LEU A 449 -0.43 -17.46 -27.46
C LEU A 449 -1.79 -17.99 -27.02
N TRP A 450 -2.73 -18.01 -27.96
CA TRP A 450 -4.10 -18.44 -27.78
C TRP A 450 -4.49 -19.50 -28.82
N THR A 451 -5.20 -20.51 -28.40
CA THR A 451 -5.68 -21.60 -29.25
C THR A 451 -7.17 -21.83 -29.02
N SER A 452 -7.84 -22.47 -29.97
CA SER A 452 -9.24 -22.85 -29.86
C SER A 452 -9.38 -24.35 -30.11
N GLU A 453 -10.35 -25.00 -29.46
CA GLU A 453 -10.63 -26.40 -29.67
C GLU A 453 -10.89 -26.70 -31.16
N GLY A 454 -10.20 -27.70 -31.69
CA GLY A 454 -10.29 -28.10 -33.09
C GLY A 454 -9.46 -27.30 -34.09
N LEU A 455 -8.73 -26.25 -33.64
CA LEU A 455 -7.75 -25.52 -34.45
C LEU A 455 -6.34 -26.09 -34.25
N ASN A 456 -6.10 -27.31 -34.74
CA ASN A 456 -4.78 -27.95 -34.64
C ASN A 456 -3.74 -27.16 -35.42
N ASP A 457 -2.59 -26.91 -34.81
CA ASP A 457 -1.44 -26.18 -35.37
C ASP A 457 -1.79 -24.75 -35.87
N GLN A 458 -2.83 -24.14 -35.30
CA GLN A 458 -3.28 -22.78 -35.58
C GLN A 458 -3.51 -22.02 -34.27
N GLY A 459 -3.44 -20.70 -34.33
CA GLY A 459 -3.70 -19.88 -33.14
C GLY A 459 -3.41 -18.41 -33.34
N ILE A 460 -3.75 -17.63 -32.33
CA ILE A 460 -3.54 -16.19 -32.30
C ILE A 460 -2.44 -15.86 -31.31
N THR A 461 -1.50 -15.01 -31.73
CA THR A 461 -0.62 -14.29 -30.80
C THR A 461 -1.24 -12.93 -30.55
N LEU A 462 -1.47 -12.61 -29.27
CA LEU A 462 -1.88 -11.27 -28.85
C LEU A 462 -0.72 -10.55 -28.18
N PHE A 463 -0.60 -9.28 -28.46
CA PHE A 463 0.19 -8.32 -27.70
C PHE A 463 -0.72 -7.18 -27.27
N VAL A 464 -0.89 -7.01 -25.97
CA VAL A 464 -1.65 -5.92 -25.37
C VAL A 464 -0.68 -5.08 -24.55
N GLY A 465 -0.62 -3.80 -24.83
CA GLY A 465 0.31 -2.86 -24.22
C GLY A 465 -0.11 -1.43 -24.44
N GLU A 466 0.83 -0.52 -24.31
CA GLU A 466 0.62 0.92 -24.50
C GLU A 466 1.65 1.48 -25.48
N ASN A 467 1.30 2.54 -26.18
CA ASN A 467 2.20 3.35 -26.99
C ASN A 467 1.90 4.84 -26.71
N SER A 468 2.58 5.74 -27.39
CA SER A 468 2.41 7.19 -27.20
C SER A 468 1.00 7.75 -27.45
N LEU A 469 0.07 6.93 -27.94
CA LEU A 469 -1.32 7.30 -28.24
C LEU A 469 -2.31 6.63 -27.28
N GLY A 470 -1.86 5.78 -26.35
CA GLY A 470 -2.69 5.09 -25.36
C GLY A 470 -2.66 3.57 -25.46
N PRO A 471 -3.64 2.87 -24.85
CA PRO A 471 -3.74 1.42 -24.88
C PRO A 471 -3.80 0.88 -26.30
N TYR A 472 -3.06 -0.18 -26.55
CA TYR A 472 -2.84 -0.70 -27.88
C TYR A 472 -2.88 -2.22 -27.88
N ILE A 473 -3.54 -2.79 -28.88
CA ILE A 473 -3.58 -4.24 -29.13
C ILE A 473 -3.09 -4.55 -30.54
N PHE A 474 -2.31 -5.61 -30.64
CA PHE A 474 -1.88 -6.20 -31.90
C PHE A 474 -2.18 -7.70 -31.86
N PHE A 475 -2.61 -8.26 -32.98
CA PHE A 475 -2.70 -9.70 -33.16
C PHE A 475 -1.96 -10.17 -34.40
N ALA A 476 -1.50 -11.42 -34.36
CA ALA A 476 -1.12 -12.20 -35.51
C ALA A 476 -1.80 -13.57 -35.43
N TRP A 477 -2.58 -13.93 -36.43
CA TRP A 477 -3.25 -15.21 -36.55
C TRP A 477 -2.51 -16.09 -37.56
N PHE A 478 -1.98 -17.19 -37.09
CA PHE A 478 -1.30 -18.23 -37.89
C PHE A 478 -2.33 -19.28 -38.24
N THR A 479 -2.59 -19.48 -39.52
CA THR A 479 -3.61 -20.41 -40.03
C THR A 479 -3.20 -20.97 -41.39
N TYR A 480 -4.10 -21.66 -42.09
CA TYR A 480 -3.89 -22.22 -43.39
C TYR A 480 -5.04 -21.83 -44.31
N LEU A 481 -4.73 -21.53 -45.57
CA LEU A 481 -5.70 -21.33 -46.64
C LEU A 481 -5.34 -22.28 -47.80
N ASP A 482 -6.26 -23.16 -48.20
CA ASP A 482 -6.05 -24.19 -49.23
C ASP A 482 -4.81 -25.09 -48.97
N GLY A 483 -4.45 -25.29 -47.68
CA GLY A 483 -3.33 -26.11 -47.26
C GLY A 483 -1.97 -25.37 -47.21
N GLU A 484 -1.93 -24.12 -47.60
CA GLU A 484 -0.73 -23.28 -47.52
C GLU A 484 -0.77 -22.38 -46.27
N PRO A 485 0.38 -22.11 -45.62
CA PRO A 485 0.46 -21.20 -44.48
C PRO A 485 -0.08 -19.81 -44.82
N PHE A 486 -0.94 -19.31 -43.93
CA PHE A 486 -1.65 -18.05 -44.14
C PHE A 486 -1.64 -17.22 -42.86
N TRP A 487 -1.37 -15.94 -42.97
CA TRP A 487 -1.23 -15.05 -41.83
C TRP A 487 -2.12 -13.85 -41.95
N LEU A 488 -2.85 -13.56 -40.88
CA LEU A 488 -3.57 -12.33 -40.68
C LEU A 488 -2.93 -11.53 -39.57
N VAL A 489 -2.90 -10.23 -39.74
CA VAL A 489 -2.42 -9.31 -38.68
C VAL A 489 -3.39 -8.15 -38.56
N GLY A 490 -3.41 -7.55 -37.37
CA GLY A 490 -4.17 -6.34 -37.15
C GLY A 490 -3.73 -5.66 -35.87
N ASN A 491 -4.04 -4.39 -35.78
CA ASN A 491 -3.80 -3.61 -34.59
C ASN A 491 -4.80 -2.45 -34.51
N THR A 492 -5.08 -2.04 -33.28
CA THR A 492 -5.87 -0.85 -33.00
C THR A 492 -5.56 -0.30 -31.62
N GLN A 493 -6.02 0.90 -31.34
CA GLN A 493 -6.09 1.43 -29.99
C GLN A 493 -7.46 1.11 -29.39
N PHE A 494 -7.53 1.03 -28.07
CA PHE A 494 -8.76 0.83 -27.33
C PHE A 494 -8.81 1.76 -26.12
N GLU A 495 -9.95 1.88 -25.45
CA GLU A 495 -10.08 2.68 -24.23
C GLU A 495 -9.73 1.85 -23.00
N TYR A 496 -9.18 2.49 -21.96
CA TYR A 496 -8.95 1.82 -20.68
C TYR A 496 -10.26 1.28 -20.12
N GLY A 497 -10.21 0.02 -19.64
CA GLY A 497 -11.39 -0.66 -19.09
C GLY A 497 -12.28 -1.32 -20.14
N ALA A 498 -11.93 -1.26 -21.44
CA ALA A 498 -12.64 -1.98 -22.48
C ALA A 498 -12.49 -3.50 -22.30
N ASP A 499 -13.56 -4.23 -22.44
CA ASP A 499 -13.64 -5.69 -22.43
C ASP A 499 -13.84 -6.26 -23.84
N GLU A 500 -14.12 -5.38 -24.80
CA GLU A 500 -14.30 -5.70 -26.21
C GLU A 500 -13.49 -4.76 -27.08
N VAL A 501 -12.92 -5.28 -28.16
CA VAL A 501 -12.21 -4.48 -29.16
C VAL A 501 -12.42 -5.03 -30.56
N SER A 502 -12.70 -4.12 -31.52
CA SER A 502 -12.77 -4.42 -32.95
C SER A 502 -11.46 -4.04 -33.62
N ILE A 503 -10.80 -5.01 -34.24
CA ILE A 503 -9.47 -4.84 -34.83
C ILE A 503 -9.59 -5.04 -36.35
N PRO A 504 -9.24 -4.04 -37.18
CA PRO A 504 -9.10 -4.23 -38.63
C PRO A 504 -8.05 -5.32 -38.91
N ALA A 505 -8.45 -6.33 -39.64
CA ALA A 505 -7.61 -7.46 -40.03
C ALA A 505 -7.07 -7.29 -41.45
N GLN A 506 -5.80 -7.57 -41.65
CA GLN A 506 -5.10 -7.45 -42.91
C GLN A 506 -4.36 -8.74 -43.24
N ARG A 507 -4.41 -9.13 -44.51
CA ARG A 507 -3.50 -10.10 -45.09
C ARG A 507 -2.24 -9.37 -45.56
N LEU A 508 -1.08 -9.95 -45.30
CA LEU A 508 0.20 -9.45 -45.79
C LEU A 508 0.67 -10.35 -46.94
N ASP A 509 0.75 -9.80 -48.14
CA ASP A 509 1.43 -10.44 -49.24
C ASP A 509 2.90 -10.02 -49.21
N GLY A 510 3.77 -11.00 -48.89
CA GLY A 510 5.12 -10.77 -48.39
C GLY A 510 6.14 -10.32 -49.44
N LEU A 511 7.13 -9.63 -48.95
CA LEU A 511 8.44 -9.48 -49.56
C LEU A 511 9.25 -10.77 -49.39
N PRO A 512 10.26 -11.03 -50.21
CA PRO A 512 11.19 -12.12 -49.98
C PRO A 512 11.80 -12.02 -48.57
N PHE A 513 12.00 -13.17 -47.92
CA PHE A 513 12.53 -13.24 -46.56
C PHE A 513 13.81 -12.42 -46.39
N ALA A 514 13.83 -11.56 -45.36
CA ALA A 514 14.98 -10.74 -44.97
C ALA A 514 15.58 -9.86 -46.11
N THR A 515 14.77 -9.38 -47.03
CA THR A 515 15.21 -8.45 -48.09
C THR A 515 15.20 -7.02 -47.55
N PRO A 516 16.36 -6.38 -47.32
CA PRO A 516 16.41 -4.97 -46.97
C PRO A 516 15.99 -4.11 -48.17
N GLY A 517 15.19 -3.09 -47.96
CA GLY A 517 14.76 -2.13 -48.99
C GLY A 517 13.64 -1.22 -48.49
N ASP A 518 13.25 -0.27 -49.32
CA ASP A 518 12.16 0.66 -49.06
C ASP A 518 10.78 0.09 -49.42
N GLU A 519 10.75 -1.16 -49.94
CA GLU A 519 9.49 -1.82 -50.32
C GLU A 519 8.73 -2.28 -49.09
N THR A 520 7.46 -1.97 -49.02
CA THR A 520 6.54 -2.44 -47.97
C THR A 520 5.73 -3.64 -48.47
N ALA A 521 5.38 -4.56 -47.56
CA ALA A 521 4.47 -5.64 -47.88
C ALA A 521 3.13 -5.08 -48.38
N ASN A 522 2.54 -5.73 -49.37
CA ASN A 522 1.20 -5.40 -49.81
C ASN A 522 0.21 -5.78 -48.69
N ARG A 523 -0.59 -4.80 -48.25
CA ARG A 523 -1.58 -4.98 -47.21
C ARG A 523 -2.96 -5.02 -47.84
N VAL A 524 -3.67 -6.10 -47.61
CA VAL A 524 -5.04 -6.28 -48.13
C VAL A 524 -5.98 -6.36 -46.91
N ASP A 525 -6.87 -5.41 -46.79
CA ASP A 525 -7.90 -5.44 -45.76
C ASP A 525 -8.84 -6.62 -46.01
N VAL A 526 -9.03 -7.45 -45.00
CA VAL A 526 -9.88 -8.65 -45.09
C VAL A 526 -11.18 -8.55 -44.28
N GLY A 527 -11.26 -7.65 -43.31
CA GLY A 527 -12.44 -7.45 -42.48
C GLY A 527 -12.11 -7.07 -41.04
N LEU A 528 -12.95 -7.46 -40.12
CA LEU A 528 -12.82 -7.16 -38.68
C LEU A 528 -12.65 -8.43 -37.87
N LEU A 529 -11.80 -8.34 -36.83
CA LEU A 529 -11.69 -9.29 -35.73
C LEU A 529 -12.19 -8.60 -34.46
N ASN A 530 -13.26 -9.10 -33.87
CA ASN A 530 -13.77 -8.65 -32.61
C ASN A 530 -13.28 -9.62 -31.52
N ILE A 531 -12.68 -9.10 -30.47
CA ILE A 531 -12.23 -9.85 -29.31
C ILE A 531 -13.04 -9.37 -28.12
N HIS A 532 -13.69 -10.29 -27.45
CA HIS A 532 -14.37 -10.06 -26.18
C HIS A 532 -13.70 -10.90 -25.10
N VAL A 533 -13.35 -10.27 -23.98
CA VAL A 533 -12.61 -10.92 -22.88
C VAL A 533 -13.61 -11.48 -21.86
N HIS A 534 -13.71 -12.79 -21.76
CA HIS A 534 -14.52 -13.47 -20.74
C HIS A 534 -13.76 -13.70 -19.45
N GLY A 535 -12.45 -13.75 -19.51
CA GLY A 535 -11.58 -13.96 -18.37
C GLY A 535 -10.12 -13.88 -18.77
N CYS A 536 -9.23 -13.91 -17.79
CA CYS A 536 -7.78 -13.78 -18.02
C CYS A 536 -7.20 -14.90 -18.92
N ASN A 537 -7.87 -16.06 -19.02
CA ASN A 537 -7.47 -17.21 -19.82
C ASN A 537 -8.49 -17.58 -20.91
N GLU A 538 -9.55 -16.78 -21.10
CA GLU A 538 -10.64 -17.09 -22.02
C GLU A 538 -11.01 -15.87 -22.85
N LEU A 539 -11.03 -16.00 -24.19
CA LEU A 539 -11.45 -14.99 -25.13
C LEU A 539 -12.54 -15.54 -26.03
N HIS A 540 -13.58 -14.77 -26.25
CA HIS A 540 -14.52 -14.99 -27.36
C HIS A 540 -14.09 -14.13 -28.55
N VAL A 541 -13.88 -14.78 -29.69
CA VAL A 541 -13.38 -14.12 -30.91
C VAL A 541 -14.41 -14.31 -32.01
N GLN A 542 -14.89 -13.19 -32.53
CA GLN A 542 -15.77 -13.17 -33.69
C GLN A 542 -15.04 -12.51 -34.86
N TYR A 543 -15.06 -13.12 -36.01
CA TYR A 543 -14.52 -12.52 -37.21
C TYR A 543 -15.51 -12.49 -38.35
N ASP A 544 -15.38 -11.46 -39.20
CA ASP A 544 -16.09 -11.32 -40.44
C ASP A 544 -15.09 -10.90 -41.53
N PHE A 545 -14.66 -11.88 -42.35
CA PHE A 545 -13.63 -11.72 -43.35
C PHE A 545 -14.20 -11.98 -44.74
N ALA A 546 -14.12 -10.98 -45.61
CA ALA A 546 -14.81 -10.92 -46.92
C ALA A 546 -14.61 -12.17 -47.81
N GLU A 547 -13.43 -12.81 -47.78
CA GLU A 547 -13.13 -14.00 -48.60
C GLU A 547 -13.05 -15.30 -47.79
N LEU A 548 -13.04 -15.21 -46.43
CA LEU A 548 -12.84 -16.32 -45.53
C LEU A 548 -14.09 -16.68 -44.70
N GLY A 549 -15.16 -15.86 -44.83
CA GLY A 549 -16.43 -16.02 -44.13
C GLY A 549 -16.42 -15.45 -42.72
N SER A 550 -17.51 -15.71 -42.00
CA SER A 550 -17.72 -15.23 -40.64
C SER A 550 -17.84 -16.40 -39.68
N ARG A 551 -17.25 -16.29 -38.50
CA ARG A 551 -17.32 -17.33 -37.46
C ARG A 551 -17.09 -16.75 -36.08
N GLU A 552 -17.55 -17.49 -35.06
CA GLU A 552 -17.29 -17.26 -33.64
C GLU A 552 -16.49 -18.45 -33.08
N LEU A 553 -15.51 -18.18 -32.23
CA LEU A 553 -14.61 -19.16 -31.63
C LEU A 553 -14.26 -18.74 -30.21
N ASP A 554 -14.25 -19.70 -29.29
CA ASP A 554 -13.71 -19.50 -27.97
C ASP A 554 -12.25 -19.91 -27.95
N PHE A 555 -11.40 -19.04 -27.46
CA PHE A 555 -9.97 -19.25 -27.36
C PHE A 555 -9.56 -19.41 -25.89
N GLU A 556 -8.74 -20.40 -25.66
CA GLU A 556 -8.05 -20.62 -24.40
C GLU A 556 -6.58 -20.21 -24.51
N ARG A 557 -6.02 -19.74 -23.42
CA ARG A 557 -4.65 -19.27 -23.38
C ARG A 557 -3.68 -20.44 -23.32
N LEU A 558 -2.82 -20.55 -24.32
CA LEU A 558 -1.80 -21.58 -24.39
C LEU A 558 -0.53 -21.20 -23.60
N THR A 559 -0.10 -19.95 -23.66
CA THR A 559 1.09 -19.43 -22.95
C THR A 559 0.87 -18.00 -22.48
N ALA A 560 1.41 -17.68 -21.30
CA ALA A 560 1.50 -16.31 -20.79
C ALA A 560 2.91 -15.74 -21.00
N VAL A 561 3.01 -14.42 -21.02
CA VAL A 561 4.30 -13.72 -20.92
C VAL A 561 4.74 -13.78 -19.46
N GLN A 562 6.00 -14.13 -19.20
CA GLN A 562 6.54 -14.22 -17.84
C GLN A 562 6.35 -12.89 -17.08
N GLY A 563 5.85 -12.98 -15.86
CA GLY A 563 5.51 -11.82 -15.02
C GLY A 563 4.16 -11.15 -15.37
N ARG A 564 3.38 -11.78 -16.29
CA ARG A 564 2.03 -11.35 -16.67
C ARG A 564 1.04 -12.52 -16.67
N GLU A 565 1.26 -13.46 -15.77
CA GLU A 565 0.37 -14.60 -15.56
C GLU A 565 -0.95 -14.14 -14.95
N CYS A 566 -2.00 -14.89 -15.24
CA CYS A 566 -3.28 -14.73 -14.57
C CYS A 566 -3.16 -15.19 -13.11
N PRO A 567 -3.89 -14.59 -12.18
CA PRO A 567 -4.06 -15.15 -10.85
C PRO A 567 -4.56 -16.59 -10.95
N GLN A 568 -3.97 -17.48 -10.15
CA GLN A 568 -4.43 -18.88 -10.07
C GLN A 568 -5.67 -18.96 -9.21
#